data_c6c351ab16a3b2aad4639966f6e010ec
#
_entry.id   c6c351ab16a3b2aad4639966f6e010ec
#
_cell.length_a   1.000
_cell.length_b   1.000
_cell.length_c   1.000
_cell.angle_alpha   90.00
_cell.angle_beta   90.00
_cell.angle_gamma   90.00
#
_symmetry.space_group_name_H-M   'P 1'
#
loop_
_entity.id
_entity.type
_entity.pdbx_description
1 polymer ?
#
loop_
_entity_poly.entity_id
_entity_poly.type
_entity_poly.pdbx_seq_one_letter_code
_entity_poly.pdbx_strand_id
1 'polypeptide(L)'
;MVKSNYKIKGCVKVELTEKKLSSEEIFDGVAIHLFRDEILLPNGKQGVREVIRHPGAVCVLPIKDDGNVIFVNQFRYAFNKVTLEAPAGKLDKGELPLDAAKRELREETGLSANNIVYLGEMYTTPALIDEIIHLYLATDLVSGEQDLDEDEFINVIEMPLAEAVEKVMNGEIKDSKTQTIILKAEKYLQDRK
;
A
#
# COMPACT_ATOMS: atom_id res chain seq x y z
N MET A 1 8.70 -11.58 -21.69
CA MET A 1 8.87 -12.60 -20.62
C MET A 1 10.32 -13.05 -20.61
N VAL A 2 11.15 -12.48 -19.73
CA VAL A 2 12.55 -12.91 -19.58
C VAL A 2 12.53 -14.13 -18.67
N LYS A 3 12.74 -15.33 -19.22
CA LYS A 3 12.93 -16.55 -18.42
C LYS A 3 14.31 -16.45 -17.77
N SER A 4 14.36 -16.07 -16.49
CA SER A 4 15.58 -16.17 -15.69
C SER A 4 15.91 -17.64 -15.45
N ASN A 5 16.94 -18.15 -16.12
CA ASN A 5 17.47 -19.50 -15.94
C ASN A 5 18.59 -19.55 -14.87
N TYR A 6 18.49 -18.78 -13.82
CA TYR A 6 19.44 -18.89 -12.70
C TYR A 6 19.12 -20.16 -11.88
N LYS A 7 19.73 -21.29 -12.23
CA LYS A 7 19.81 -22.47 -11.35
C LYS A 7 20.99 -22.29 -10.42
N ILE A 8 20.71 -22.02 -9.13
CA ILE A 8 21.73 -22.12 -8.08
C ILE A 8 22.06 -23.60 -7.95
N LYS A 9 23.29 -23.99 -8.34
CA LYS A 9 23.79 -25.38 -8.18
C LYS A 9 23.76 -25.77 -6.69
N GLY A 10 23.08 -26.85 -6.35
CA GLY A 10 23.02 -27.37 -4.97
C GLY A 10 21.83 -26.89 -4.13
N CYS A 11 20.91 -26.13 -4.68
CA CYS A 11 19.69 -25.77 -3.94
C CYS A 11 18.74 -26.98 -3.89
N VAL A 12 18.60 -27.59 -2.74
CA VAL A 12 17.59 -28.61 -2.47
C VAL A 12 16.25 -27.86 -2.35
N LYS A 13 15.28 -28.20 -3.19
CA LYS A 13 13.93 -27.65 -3.08
C LYS A 13 13.29 -28.22 -1.80
N VAL A 14 13.02 -27.38 -0.83
CA VAL A 14 12.31 -27.73 0.39
C VAL A 14 10.84 -27.33 0.29
N GLU A 15 9.97 -28.05 0.98
CA GLU A 15 8.59 -27.61 1.22
C GLU A 15 8.63 -26.38 2.12
N LEU A 16 7.82 -25.36 1.79
CA LEU A 16 7.78 -24.07 2.50
C LEU A 16 6.45 -23.80 3.18
N THR A 17 5.44 -24.64 2.92
CA THR A 17 4.07 -24.40 3.41
C THR A 17 3.96 -24.71 4.90
N GLU A 18 3.49 -23.75 5.67
CA GLU A 18 3.13 -23.92 7.07
C GLU A 18 1.63 -24.14 7.18
N LYS A 19 1.21 -25.03 8.11
CA LYS A 19 -0.22 -25.30 8.33
C LYS A 19 -0.64 -24.76 9.68
N LYS A 20 -1.65 -23.87 9.68
CA LYS A 20 -2.26 -23.37 10.90
C LYS A 20 -3.00 -24.52 11.63
N LEU A 21 -2.75 -24.67 12.92
CA LEU A 21 -3.36 -25.66 13.82
C LEU A 21 -4.45 -25.00 14.67
N SER A 22 -4.13 -23.87 15.31
CA SER A 22 -5.05 -23.10 16.14
C SER A 22 -4.75 -21.61 16.02
N SER A 23 -5.63 -20.77 16.54
CA SER A 23 -5.50 -19.31 16.56
C SER A 23 -6.08 -18.79 17.86
N GLU A 24 -5.37 -17.92 18.56
CA GLU A 24 -5.80 -17.21 19.76
C GLU A 24 -5.68 -15.71 19.52
N GLU A 25 -6.74 -14.96 19.81
CA GLU A 25 -6.69 -13.49 19.79
C GLU A 25 -6.02 -13.00 21.08
N ILE A 26 -4.88 -12.33 20.95
CA ILE A 26 -4.06 -11.86 22.08
C ILE A 26 -4.40 -10.41 22.45
N PHE A 27 -4.73 -9.60 21.45
CA PHE A 27 -5.08 -8.19 21.65
C PHE A 27 -6.06 -7.74 20.56
N ASP A 28 -7.15 -7.14 20.98
CA ASP A 28 -8.17 -6.52 20.12
C ASP A 28 -8.26 -5.03 20.46
N GLY A 29 -7.56 -4.21 19.68
CA GLY A 29 -7.52 -2.75 19.81
C GLY A 29 -8.34 -2.06 18.73
N VAL A 30 -8.29 -0.72 18.74
CA VAL A 30 -8.96 0.10 17.72
C VAL A 30 -8.34 -0.10 16.33
N ALA A 31 -7.02 -0.26 16.26
CA ALA A 31 -6.29 -0.34 15.00
C ALA A 31 -5.51 -1.66 14.81
N ILE A 32 -5.26 -2.39 15.89
CA ILE A 32 -4.41 -3.58 15.89
C ILE A 32 -5.19 -4.75 16.44
N HIS A 33 -5.30 -5.82 15.65
CA HIS A 33 -5.90 -7.09 16.02
C HIS A 33 -4.80 -8.16 15.95
N LEU A 34 -4.20 -8.48 17.12
CA LEU A 34 -3.05 -9.39 17.22
C LEU A 34 -3.50 -10.80 17.56
N PHE A 35 -3.08 -11.75 16.75
CA PHE A 35 -3.33 -13.17 16.92
C PHE A 35 -2.01 -13.94 17.13
N ARG A 36 -2.09 -14.99 17.96
CA ARG A 36 -1.06 -16.02 18.06
C ARG A 36 -1.59 -17.30 17.43
N ASP A 37 -0.95 -17.70 16.33
CA ASP A 37 -1.28 -18.93 15.61
C ASP A 37 -0.28 -20.04 15.98
N GLU A 38 -0.77 -21.20 16.42
CA GLU A 38 0.04 -22.42 16.46
C GLU A 38 0.08 -23.01 15.05
N ILE A 39 1.25 -23.44 14.63
CA ILE A 39 1.47 -23.93 13.27
C ILE A 39 2.23 -25.25 13.27
N LEU A 40 2.06 -26.02 12.19
CA LEU A 40 2.92 -27.13 11.83
C LEU A 40 3.90 -26.68 10.75
N LEU A 41 5.17 -26.76 11.05
CA LEU A 41 6.27 -26.46 10.15
C LEU A 41 6.43 -27.58 9.10
N PRO A 42 7.08 -27.31 7.93
CA PRO A 42 7.33 -28.33 6.91
C PRO A 42 8.11 -29.55 7.37
N ASN A 43 8.90 -29.40 8.42
CA ASN A 43 9.67 -30.50 9.05
C ASN A 43 8.87 -31.32 10.07
N GLY A 44 7.57 -31.08 10.21
CA GLY A 44 6.68 -31.77 11.15
C GLY A 44 6.73 -31.27 12.59
N LYS A 45 7.54 -30.26 12.90
CA LYS A 45 7.58 -29.64 14.24
C LYS A 45 6.50 -28.58 14.39
N GLN A 46 6.06 -28.35 15.61
CA GLN A 46 5.21 -27.23 15.94
C GLN A 46 6.01 -25.93 16.04
N GLY A 47 5.38 -24.82 15.73
CA GLY A 47 5.91 -23.49 15.86
C GLY A 47 4.79 -22.49 16.19
N VAL A 48 5.15 -21.23 16.41
CA VAL A 48 4.21 -20.14 16.71
C VAL A 48 4.44 -19.00 15.70
N ARG A 49 3.35 -18.36 15.30
CA ARG A 49 3.37 -17.09 14.55
C ARG A 49 2.51 -16.07 15.29
N GLU A 50 3.02 -14.87 15.41
CA GLU A 50 2.26 -13.71 15.86
C GLU A 50 1.91 -12.90 14.61
N VAL A 51 0.62 -12.68 14.39
CA VAL A 51 0.11 -12.08 13.15
C VAL A 51 -0.89 -10.99 13.48
N ILE A 52 -0.71 -9.81 12.90
CA ILE A 52 -1.70 -8.74 12.91
C ILE A 52 -2.65 -8.98 11.72
N ARG A 53 -3.96 -9.06 12.00
CA ARG A 53 -5.00 -9.15 10.97
C ARG A 53 -5.42 -7.74 10.56
N HIS A 54 -5.50 -7.51 9.23
CA HIS A 54 -5.81 -6.21 8.67
C HIS A 54 -6.88 -6.32 7.57
N PRO A 55 -7.84 -5.37 7.48
CA PRO A 55 -8.89 -5.41 6.45
C PRO A 55 -8.38 -5.25 5.02
N GLY A 56 -7.16 -4.78 4.85
CA GLY A 56 -6.60 -4.32 3.60
C GLY A 56 -6.68 -2.81 3.46
N ALA A 57 -6.06 -2.28 2.42
CA ALA A 57 -6.01 -0.85 2.15
C ALA A 57 -5.91 -0.57 0.64
N VAL A 58 -6.08 0.69 0.29
CA VAL A 58 -5.84 1.22 -1.05
C VAL A 58 -4.79 2.32 -1.00
N CYS A 59 -4.10 2.53 -2.11
CA CYS A 59 -3.24 3.68 -2.32
C CYS A 59 -3.46 4.18 -3.75
N VAL A 60 -3.68 5.47 -3.90
CA VAL A 60 -4.02 6.08 -5.18
C VAL A 60 -2.99 7.15 -5.52
N LEU A 61 -2.45 7.13 -6.74
CA LEU A 61 -1.61 8.21 -7.24
C LEU A 61 -2.41 9.03 -8.27
N PRO A 62 -2.91 10.22 -7.90
CA PRO A 62 -3.55 11.10 -8.85
C PRO A 62 -2.49 11.82 -9.69
N ILE A 63 -2.66 11.81 -11.01
CA ILE A 63 -1.80 12.53 -11.94
C ILE A 63 -2.63 13.45 -12.82
N LYS A 64 -2.22 14.71 -12.92
CA LYS A 64 -2.82 15.76 -13.74
C LYS A 64 -2.31 15.69 -15.18
N ASP A 65 -3.01 16.34 -16.09
CA ASP A 65 -2.65 16.39 -17.52
C ASP A 65 -1.27 17.05 -17.78
N ASP A 66 -0.84 17.93 -16.86
CA ASP A 66 0.46 18.58 -16.92
C ASP A 66 1.62 17.71 -16.41
N GLY A 67 1.33 16.49 -15.93
CA GLY A 67 2.29 15.55 -15.41
C GLY A 67 2.63 15.72 -13.92
N ASN A 68 1.95 16.65 -13.24
CA ASN A 68 2.06 16.76 -11.78
C ASN A 68 1.27 15.67 -11.08
N VAL A 69 1.79 15.18 -9.98
CA VAL A 69 1.16 14.20 -9.10
C VAL A 69 0.77 14.84 -7.78
N ILE A 70 -0.31 14.33 -7.19
CA ILE A 70 -0.87 14.85 -5.95
C ILE A 70 -0.51 13.90 -4.80
N PHE A 71 0.01 14.48 -3.75
CA PHE A 71 0.36 13.81 -2.49
C PHE A 71 -0.35 14.49 -1.32
N VAL A 72 -0.22 13.85 -0.18
CA VAL A 72 -0.66 14.39 1.12
C VAL A 72 0.51 14.41 2.11
N ASN A 73 0.54 15.43 2.96
CA ASN A 73 1.37 15.46 4.14
C ASN A 73 0.51 15.07 5.34
N GLN A 74 0.91 14.02 6.04
CA GLN A 74 0.22 13.52 7.23
C GLN A 74 1.21 13.27 8.37
N PHE A 75 0.83 13.58 9.62
CA PHE A 75 1.65 13.27 10.78
C PHE A 75 1.53 11.79 11.15
N ARG A 76 2.64 11.10 11.20
CA ARG A 76 2.72 9.69 11.61
C ARG A 76 3.29 9.58 13.02
N TYR A 77 2.40 9.38 13.98
CA TYR A 77 2.72 9.34 15.41
C TYR A 77 3.86 8.35 15.74
N ALA A 78 3.85 7.16 15.14
CA ALA A 78 4.88 6.14 15.37
C ALA A 78 6.31 6.61 15.04
N PHE A 79 6.44 7.54 14.09
CA PHE A 79 7.73 8.13 13.70
C PHE A 79 7.94 9.53 14.28
N ASN A 80 6.90 10.12 14.89
CA ASN A 80 6.87 11.51 15.36
C ASN A 80 7.29 12.50 14.27
N LYS A 81 6.75 12.32 13.05
CA LYS A 81 7.11 13.11 11.86
C LYS A 81 5.93 13.30 10.94
N VAL A 82 5.96 14.40 10.19
CA VAL A 82 5.16 14.56 8.98
C VAL A 82 5.82 13.78 7.85
N THR A 83 5.04 12.98 7.14
CA THR A 83 5.47 12.20 5.98
C THR A 83 4.73 12.63 4.74
N LEU A 84 5.42 12.61 3.59
CA LEU A 84 4.82 12.81 2.28
C LEU A 84 4.36 11.45 1.77
N GLU A 85 3.07 11.33 1.49
CA GLU A 85 2.44 10.08 1.12
C GLU A 85 1.51 10.23 -0.08
N ALA A 86 1.34 9.19 -0.86
CA ALA A 86 0.23 9.10 -1.80
C ALA A 86 -1.07 8.85 -1.01
N PRO A 87 -2.19 9.45 -1.40
CA PRO A 87 -3.50 9.24 -0.79
C PRO A 87 -3.81 7.76 -0.58
N ALA A 88 -4.25 7.38 0.62
CA ALA A 88 -4.39 5.98 0.99
C ALA A 88 -5.22 5.79 2.26
N GLY A 89 -6.09 4.79 2.28
CA GLY A 89 -6.83 4.43 3.46
C GLY A 89 -7.24 2.97 3.51
N LYS A 90 -7.84 2.58 4.63
CA LYS A 90 -8.29 1.22 4.88
C LYS A 90 -9.56 0.90 4.09
N LEU A 91 -9.74 -0.37 3.79
CA LEU A 91 -11.02 -0.87 3.28
C LEU A 91 -12.06 -0.91 4.41
N ASP A 92 -13.23 -0.40 4.13
CA ASP A 92 -14.40 -0.65 4.97
C ASP A 92 -14.88 -2.09 4.85
N LYS A 93 -15.67 -2.54 5.83
CA LYS A 93 -16.16 -3.92 5.83
C LYS A 93 -17.01 -4.23 4.61
N GLY A 94 -16.47 -5.05 3.71
CA GLY A 94 -17.14 -5.47 2.47
C GLY A 94 -17.01 -4.47 1.33
N GLU A 95 -16.23 -3.42 1.49
CA GLU A 95 -15.93 -2.45 0.44
C GLU A 95 -15.02 -3.05 -0.63
N LEU A 96 -15.32 -2.76 -1.91
CA LEU A 96 -14.44 -3.15 -2.99
C LEU A 96 -13.24 -2.21 -3.10
N PRO A 97 -12.03 -2.71 -3.38
CA PRO A 97 -10.82 -1.87 -3.43
C PRO A 97 -10.93 -0.68 -4.41
N LEU A 98 -11.64 -0.82 -5.52
CA LEU A 98 -11.82 0.29 -6.45
C LEU A 98 -12.72 1.39 -5.88
N ASP A 99 -13.75 1.01 -5.11
CA ASP A 99 -14.66 1.98 -4.49
C ASP A 99 -13.96 2.71 -3.35
N ALA A 100 -13.19 2.00 -2.52
CA ALA A 100 -12.32 2.58 -1.53
C ALA A 100 -11.30 3.57 -2.15
N ALA A 101 -10.69 3.21 -3.29
CA ALA A 101 -9.76 4.10 -3.98
C ALA A 101 -10.40 5.41 -4.42
N LYS A 102 -11.66 5.37 -4.88
CA LYS A 102 -12.42 6.58 -5.25
C LYS A 102 -12.80 7.41 -4.02
N ARG A 103 -13.21 6.75 -2.94
CA ARG A 103 -13.58 7.40 -1.68
C ARG A 103 -12.38 8.11 -1.08
N GLU A 104 -11.26 7.43 -0.86
CA GLU A 104 -10.03 7.98 -0.29
C GLU A 104 -9.44 9.13 -1.15
N LEU A 105 -9.45 8.98 -2.48
CA LEU A 105 -9.04 10.05 -3.38
C LEU A 105 -9.86 11.33 -3.14
N ARG A 106 -11.18 11.20 -3.00
CA ARG A 106 -12.08 12.34 -2.76
C ARG A 106 -11.89 12.92 -1.36
N GLU A 107 -11.87 12.06 -0.35
CA GLU A 107 -11.80 12.47 1.07
C GLU A 107 -10.50 13.22 1.36
N GLU A 108 -9.36 12.65 1.00
CA GLU A 108 -8.05 13.22 1.32
C GLU A 108 -7.65 14.39 0.40
N THR A 109 -8.09 14.40 -0.87
CA THR A 109 -7.59 15.40 -1.84
C THR A 109 -8.68 16.31 -2.42
N GLY A 110 -9.95 16.01 -2.23
CA GLY A 110 -11.05 16.69 -2.90
C GLY A 110 -11.14 16.37 -4.40
N LEU A 111 -10.40 15.39 -4.90
CA LEU A 111 -10.38 15.02 -6.31
C LEU A 111 -11.23 13.78 -6.56
N SER A 112 -11.86 13.74 -7.72
CA SER A 112 -12.36 12.51 -8.32
C SER A 112 -11.66 12.27 -9.66
N ALA A 113 -11.80 11.08 -10.23
CA ALA A 113 -11.13 10.70 -11.47
C ALA A 113 -12.11 9.94 -12.39
N ASN A 114 -12.12 10.29 -13.68
CA ASN A 114 -12.88 9.55 -14.68
C ASN A 114 -12.16 8.28 -15.14
N ASN A 115 -10.85 8.22 -14.96
CA ASN A 115 -10.06 7.05 -15.32
C ASN A 115 -9.19 6.60 -14.14
N ILE A 116 -9.39 5.36 -13.68
CA ILE A 116 -8.62 4.74 -12.60
C ILE A 116 -8.08 3.40 -13.08
N VAL A 117 -6.76 3.24 -13.02
CA VAL A 117 -6.03 2.06 -13.50
C VAL A 117 -5.44 1.31 -12.33
N TYR A 118 -5.73 0.03 -12.23
CA TYR A 118 -5.11 -0.86 -11.23
C TYR A 118 -3.66 -1.18 -11.61
N LEU A 119 -2.72 -0.86 -10.71
CA LEU A 119 -1.29 -1.11 -10.88
C LEU A 119 -0.79 -2.38 -10.15
N GLY A 120 -1.68 -3.10 -9.50
CA GLY A 120 -1.37 -4.30 -8.73
C GLY A 120 -1.48 -4.08 -7.22
N GLU A 121 -1.00 -5.03 -6.46
CA GLU A 121 -1.01 -5.01 -5.00
C GLU A 121 0.40 -5.11 -4.42
N MET A 122 0.52 -4.78 -3.14
CA MET A 122 1.74 -4.96 -2.37
C MET A 122 1.43 -5.46 -0.96
N TYR A 123 2.36 -6.19 -0.37
CA TYR A 123 2.38 -6.55 1.04
C TYR A 123 3.33 -5.61 1.78
N THR A 124 2.92 -5.09 2.92
CA THR A 124 3.71 -4.12 3.68
C THR A 124 4.82 -4.79 4.49
N THR A 125 4.44 -5.67 5.41
CA THR A 125 5.37 -6.39 6.28
C THR A 125 4.92 -7.86 6.41
N PRO A 126 5.10 -8.68 5.35
CA PRO A 126 4.50 -10.02 5.25
C PRO A 126 4.94 -11.02 6.33
N ALA A 127 5.94 -10.67 7.13
CA ALA A 127 6.36 -11.48 8.27
C ALA A 127 5.46 -11.31 9.51
N LEU A 128 4.68 -10.21 9.60
CA LEU A 128 3.96 -9.82 10.80
C LEU A 128 2.50 -9.46 10.56
N ILE A 129 2.16 -8.94 9.38
CA ILE A 129 0.82 -8.42 9.08
C ILE A 129 0.35 -8.96 7.74
N ASP A 130 -0.94 -9.30 7.64
CA ASP A 130 -1.56 -9.78 6.40
C ASP A 130 -2.17 -8.65 5.56
N GLU A 131 -1.71 -7.41 5.76
CA GLU A 131 -2.15 -6.26 5.00
C GLU A 131 -1.81 -6.38 3.52
N ILE A 132 -2.83 -6.19 2.68
CA ILE A 132 -2.72 -6.03 1.23
C ILE A 132 -3.10 -4.60 0.89
N ILE A 133 -2.21 -3.86 0.22
CA ILE A 133 -2.50 -2.53 -0.32
C ILE A 133 -2.70 -2.63 -1.83
N HIS A 134 -3.89 -2.27 -2.31
CA HIS A 134 -4.21 -2.20 -3.72
C HIS A 134 -3.80 -0.82 -4.28
N LEU A 135 -3.00 -0.81 -5.35
CA LEU A 135 -2.40 0.37 -5.93
C LEU A 135 -3.14 0.81 -7.19
N TYR A 136 -3.52 2.08 -7.25
CA TYR A 136 -4.26 2.67 -8.36
C TYR A 136 -3.62 3.95 -8.88
N LEU A 137 -3.58 4.12 -10.20
CA LEU A 137 -3.27 5.39 -10.86
C LEU A 137 -4.59 6.05 -11.26
N ALA A 138 -4.79 7.30 -10.86
CA ALA A 138 -5.96 8.09 -11.21
C ALA A 138 -5.57 9.23 -12.18
N THR A 139 -6.29 9.33 -13.29
CA THR A 139 -6.11 10.35 -14.33
C THR A 139 -7.47 10.94 -14.74
N ASP A 140 -7.45 11.99 -15.55
CA ASP A 140 -8.68 12.72 -15.92
C ASP A 140 -9.41 13.20 -14.65
N LEU A 141 -8.68 14.03 -13.89
CA LEU A 141 -9.07 14.45 -12.54
C LEU A 141 -10.12 15.56 -12.60
N VAL A 142 -11.08 15.48 -11.70
CA VAL A 142 -12.12 16.50 -11.50
C VAL A 142 -12.01 17.04 -10.08
N SER A 143 -11.92 18.37 -9.95
CA SER A 143 -11.82 19.03 -8.65
C SER A 143 -13.16 19.05 -7.91
N GLY A 144 -13.10 18.89 -6.60
CA GLY A 144 -14.20 18.96 -5.65
C GLY A 144 -13.70 19.48 -4.30
N GLU A 145 -14.38 19.12 -3.23
CA GLU A 145 -14.04 19.49 -1.86
C GLU A 145 -13.52 18.26 -1.10
N GLN A 146 -12.52 18.47 -0.23
CA GLN A 146 -12.07 17.45 0.73
C GLN A 146 -13.19 17.13 1.74
N ASP A 147 -13.19 15.92 2.24
CA ASP A 147 -14.19 15.42 3.20
C ASP A 147 -13.47 14.53 4.24
N LEU A 148 -12.53 15.16 4.97
CA LEU A 148 -11.68 14.49 5.95
C LEU A 148 -12.47 14.08 7.18
N ASP A 149 -12.08 12.98 7.81
CA ASP A 149 -12.56 12.60 9.13
C ASP A 149 -12.17 13.65 10.20
N GLU A 150 -12.92 13.72 11.30
CA GLU A 150 -12.72 14.75 12.33
C GLU A 150 -11.34 14.73 12.99
N ASP A 151 -10.65 13.58 12.96
CA ASP A 151 -9.31 13.37 13.50
C ASP A 151 -8.21 13.33 12.43
N GLU A 152 -8.54 13.61 11.16
CA GLU A 152 -7.58 13.68 10.06
C GLU A 152 -7.12 15.11 9.79
N PHE A 153 -5.80 15.30 9.78
CA PHE A 153 -5.15 16.58 9.50
C PHE A 153 -4.15 16.40 8.35
N ILE A 154 -4.59 16.74 7.15
CA ILE A 154 -3.89 16.47 5.89
C ILE A 154 -3.69 17.78 5.10
N ASN A 155 -2.47 17.97 4.56
CA ASN A 155 -2.19 19.02 3.58
C ASN A 155 -1.92 18.38 2.22
N VAL A 156 -2.60 18.86 1.18
CA VAL A 156 -2.40 18.43 -0.20
C VAL A 156 -1.15 19.09 -0.78
N ILE A 157 -0.29 18.30 -1.41
CA ILE A 157 0.98 18.72 -2.02
C ILE A 157 0.97 18.28 -3.49
N GLU A 158 1.43 19.16 -4.36
CA GLU A 158 1.57 18.90 -5.79
C GLU A 158 3.03 19.04 -6.22
N MET A 159 3.52 18.12 -7.04
CA MET A 159 4.86 18.21 -7.65
C MET A 159 4.92 17.40 -8.96
N PRO A 160 5.89 17.69 -9.85
CA PRO A 160 6.13 16.86 -11.04
C PRO A 160 6.44 15.41 -10.68
N LEU A 161 5.92 14.44 -11.47
CA LEU A 161 6.22 13.01 -11.27
C LEU A 161 7.72 12.73 -11.27
N ALA A 162 8.49 13.40 -12.15
CA ALA A 162 9.95 13.25 -12.21
C ALA A 162 10.63 13.65 -10.89
N GLU A 163 10.19 14.75 -10.26
CA GLU A 163 10.67 15.16 -8.93
C GLU A 163 10.32 14.13 -7.85
N ALA A 164 9.10 13.60 -7.89
CA ALA A 164 8.70 12.55 -6.96
C ALA A 164 9.58 11.29 -7.09
N VAL A 165 9.92 10.89 -8.31
CA VAL A 165 10.87 9.79 -8.58
C VAL A 165 12.25 10.10 -8.00
N GLU A 166 12.77 11.30 -8.18
CA GLU A 166 14.06 11.72 -7.61
C GLU A 166 14.02 11.65 -6.07
N LYS A 167 12.93 12.12 -5.45
CA LYS A 167 12.76 12.06 -3.98
C LYS A 167 12.66 10.63 -3.44
N VAL A 168 12.15 9.68 -4.22
CA VAL A 168 12.23 8.25 -3.89
C VAL A 168 13.67 7.77 -3.96
N MET A 169 14.37 8.07 -5.04
CA MET A 169 15.73 7.55 -5.31
C MET A 169 16.78 8.13 -4.36
N ASN A 170 16.60 9.36 -3.87
CA ASN A 170 17.50 9.99 -2.90
C ASN A 170 17.12 9.72 -1.43
N GLY A 171 15.98 9.00 -1.18
CA GLY A 171 15.54 8.58 0.14
C GLY A 171 14.79 9.66 0.96
N GLU A 172 14.34 10.73 0.33
CA GLU A 172 13.49 11.74 0.97
C GLU A 172 12.10 11.16 1.25
N ILE A 173 11.47 10.52 0.25
CA ILE A 173 10.21 9.79 0.43
C ILE A 173 10.54 8.41 1.03
N LYS A 174 10.03 8.14 2.25
CA LYS A 174 10.33 6.91 3.01
C LYS A 174 9.16 5.95 3.12
N ASP A 175 7.96 6.43 2.85
CA ASP A 175 6.76 5.59 2.91
C ASP A 175 6.75 4.57 1.77
N SER A 176 6.67 3.29 2.14
CA SER A 176 6.85 2.17 1.20
C SER A 176 5.77 2.10 0.11
N LYS A 177 4.49 2.36 0.47
CA LYS A 177 3.40 2.35 -0.50
C LYS A 177 3.57 3.48 -1.52
N THR A 178 3.99 4.66 -1.05
CA THR A 178 4.23 5.84 -1.87
C THR A 178 5.41 5.63 -2.83
N GLN A 179 6.54 5.09 -2.34
CA GLN A 179 7.65 4.72 -3.23
C GLN A 179 7.20 3.72 -4.30
N THR A 180 6.48 2.69 -3.89
CA THR A 180 6.03 1.63 -4.80
C THR A 180 5.12 2.18 -5.88
N ILE A 181 4.14 3.01 -5.52
CA ILE A 181 3.17 3.51 -6.50
C ILE A 181 3.78 4.52 -7.46
N ILE A 182 4.70 5.40 -6.99
CA ILE A 182 5.42 6.34 -7.84
C ILE A 182 6.21 5.59 -8.92
N LEU A 183 7.03 4.59 -8.53
CA LEU A 183 7.86 3.85 -9.47
C LEU A 183 7.03 3.00 -10.45
N LYS A 184 5.93 2.40 -9.98
CA LYS A 184 5.01 1.66 -10.86
C LYS A 184 4.29 2.58 -11.85
N ALA A 185 3.84 3.76 -11.41
CA ALA A 185 3.17 4.73 -12.26
C ALA A 185 4.14 5.29 -13.32
N GLU A 186 5.36 5.66 -12.93
CA GLU A 186 6.41 6.10 -13.86
C GLU A 186 6.65 5.04 -14.95
N LYS A 187 6.86 3.79 -14.57
CA LYS A 187 7.08 2.69 -15.52
C LYS A 187 5.86 2.45 -16.41
N TYR A 188 4.65 2.47 -15.85
CA TYR A 188 3.42 2.29 -16.60
C TYR A 188 3.22 3.38 -17.68
N LEU A 189 3.53 4.64 -17.35
CA LEU A 189 3.41 5.76 -18.26
C LEU A 189 4.49 5.76 -19.35
N GLN A 190 5.71 5.33 -19.03
CA GLN A 190 6.80 5.19 -20.02
C GLN A 190 6.48 4.12 -21.07
N ASP A 191 5.89 3.00 -20.68
CA ASP A 191 5.56 1.89 -21.58
C ASP A 191 4.40 2.21 -22.56
N ARG A 192 3.77 3.37 -22.42
CA ARG A 192 2.64 3.84 -23.26
C ARG A 192 2.96 5.05 -24.13
N LYS A 193 4.18 5.60 -24.01
CA LYS A 193 4.73 6.60 -24.93
C LYS A 193 5.34 5.92 -26.15
#